data_200e655c115e9acd66879e88bce46bf7
#
_entry.id   200e655c115e9acd66879e88bce46bf7
#
_cell.length_a   1.000
_cell.length_b   1.000
_cell.length_c   1.000
_cell.angle_alpha   90.00
_cell.angle_beta   90.00
_cell.angle_gamma   90.00
#
_symmetry.space_group_name_H-M   'P 1'
#
loop_
_entity.id
_entity.type
_entity.pdbx_description
1 polymer ?
#
loop_
_entity_poly.entity_id
_entity_poly.type
_entity_poly.pdbx_seq_one_letter_code
_entity_poly.pdbx_strand_id
1 'polypeptide(L)'
;IQKVGSEKDLNVDVRVIAATNKNLKEEIKSNNFREDLFHRLAVIEINVPSLNQRSSDIPLLIDHFLNEISRDSKNTYKDIEDSAVKLLQKFDWSGNVRELRNVMERLTILTENIIISKDDVVKYSGKYQL
;
A
#
# COMPACT_ATOMS: atom_id res chain seq x y z
N ILE A 1 20.75 1.82 -25.16
CA ILE A 1 19.71 2.85 -25.11
C ILE A 1 20.10 4.03 -26.00
N GLN A 2 19.10 4.72 -26.52
CA GLN A 2 19.30 5.95 -27.28
C GLN A 2 18.76 7.16 -26.49
N LYS A 3 19.45 8.29 -26.55
CA LYS A 3 18.86 9.56 -26.10
C LYS A 3 17.76 9.96 -27.05
N VAL A 4 16.69 10.54 -26.53
CA VAL A 4 15.60 11.08 -27.38
C VAL A 4 16.20 12.11 -28.34
N GLY A 5 16.02 11.89 -29.67
CA GLY A 5 16.59 12.74 -30.73
C GLY A 5 18.05 12.44 -31.12
N SER A 6 18.64 11.33 -30.66
CA SER A 6 19.98 10.90 -31.06
C SER A 6 19.94 9.58 -31.84
N GLU A 7 20.72 9.46 -32.88
CA GLU A 7 20.91 8.23 -33.66
C GLU A 7 22.00 7.29 -33.07
N LYS A 8 22.67 7.75 -32.00
CA LYS A 8 23.76 6.98 -31.41
C LYS A 8 23.29 6.13 -30.23
N ASP A 9 23.60 4.85 -30.30
CA ASP A 9 23.41 3.92 -29.18
C ASP A 9 24.45 4.19 -28.08
N LEU A 10 23.98 4.24 -26.84
CA LEU A 10 24.84 4.31 -25.66
C LEU A 10 24.77 2.95 -24.94
N ASN A 11 25.93 2.32 -24.75
CA ASN A 11 26.03 1.19 -23.85
C ASN A 11 25.97 1.68 -22.40
N VAL A 12 25.06 1.11 -21.64
CA VAL A 12 24.90 1.42 -20.22
C VAL A 12 24.92 0.11 -19.42
N ASP A 13 25.60 0.14 -18.28
CA ASP A 13 25.56 -0.95 -17.31
C ASP A 13 24.54 -0.56 -16.22
N VAL A 14 23.34 -1.15 -16.30
CA VAL A 14 22.24 -0.83 -15.41
C VAL A 14 21.50 -2.10 -15.00
N ARG A 15 20.99 -2.09 -13.75
CA ARG A 15 20.03 -3.10 -13.28
C ARG A 15 18.61 -2.58 -13.51
N VAL A 16 17.83 -3.33 -14.26
CA VAL A 16 16.41 -3.00 -14.49
C VAL A 16 15.54 -3.66 -13.42
N ILE A 17 14.71 -2.87 -12.75
CA ILE A 17 13.71 -3.33 -11.82
C ILE A 17 12.36 -2.82 -12.34
N ALA A 18 11.44 -3.75 -12.61
CA ALA A 18 10.08 -3.44 -13.06
C ALA A 18 9.05 -3.81 -11.98
N ALA A 19 7.97 -3.07 -11.89
CA ALA A 19 6.86 -3.35 -10.99
C ALA A 19 5.53 -3.15 -11.70
N THR A 20 4.57 -4.00 -11.40
CA THR A 20 3.20 -3.93 -11.94
C THR A 20 2.22 -4.52 -10.93
N ASN A 21 0.97 -4.05 -10.96
CA ASN A 21 -0.15 -4.65 -10.25
C ASN A 21 -0.99 -5.57 -11.13
N LYS A 22 -0.61 -5.75 -12.41
CA LYS A 22 -1.34 -6.57 -13.38
C LYS A 22 -0.78 -7.99 -13.43
N ASN A 23 -1.66 -8.95 -13.71
CA ASN A 23 -1.25 -10.30 -14.07
C ASN A 23 -0.71 -10.32 -15.50
N LEU A 24 0.60 -10.22 -15.66
CA LEU A 24 1.23 -10.12 -16.98
C LEU A 24 0.96 -11.35 -17.88
N LYS A 25 0.76 -12.54 -17.30
CA LYS A 25 0.41 -13.75 -18.09
C LYS A 25 -0.97 -13.63 -18.72
N GLU A 26 -1.91 -12.99 -18.04
CA GLU A 26 -3.23 -12.69 -18.59
C GLU A 26 -3.17 -11.56 -19.63
N GLU A 27 -2.38 -10.53 -19.37
CA GLU A 27 -2.17 -9.43 -20.32
C GLU A 27 -1.51 -9.92 -21.63
N ILE A 28 -0.59 -10.90 -21.56
CA ILE A 28 0.01 -11.54 -22.75
C ILE A 28 -1.06 -12.31 -23.54
N LYS A 29 -1.90 -13.11 -22.86
CA LYS A 29 -3.00 -13.84 -23.52
C LYS A 29 -3.99 -12.92 -24.23
N SER A 30 -4.18 -11.73 -23.69
CA SER A 30 -5.06 -10.69 -24.23
C SER A 30 -4.36 -9.76 -25.25
N ASN A 31 -3.13 -10.05 -25.65
CA ASN A 31 -2.28 -9.23 -26.52
C ASN A 31 -2.04 -7.80 -26.05
N ASN A 32 -2.18 -7.54 -24.75
CA ASN A 32 -1.92 -6.22 -24.14
C ASN A 32 -0.47 -6.06 -23.67
N PHE A 33 0.30 -7.16 -23.60
CA PHE A 33 1.70 -7.15 -23.21
C PHE A 33 2.50 -8.14 -24.04
N ARG A 34 3.70 -7.75 -24.46
CA ARG A 34 4.57 -8.59 -25.32
C ARG A 34 5.23 -9.70 -24.51
N GLU A 35 5.15 -10.92 -25.00
CA GLU A 35 5.75 -12.10 -24.37
C GLU A 35 7.28 -12.03 -24.36
N ASP A 36 7.91 -11.54 -25.43
CA ASP A 36 9.38 -11.39 -25.51
C ASP A 36 9.91 -10.41 -24.46
N LEU A 37 9.17 -9.31 -24.21
CA LEU A 37 9.52 -8.35 -23.18
C LEU A 37 9.38 -8.96 -21.77
N PHE A 38 8.30 -9.74 -21.55
CA PHE A 38 8.09 -10.44 -20.29
C PHE A 38 9.29 -11.34 -19.97
N HIS A 39 9.73 -12.17 -20.91
CA HIS A 39 10.87 -13.07 -20.68
C HIS A 39 12.20 -12.37 -20.46
N ARG A 40 12.38 -11.16 -20.97
CA ARG A 40 13.59 -10.35 -20.71
C ARG A 40 13.58 -9.71 -19.32
N LEU A 41 12.41 -9.34 -18.80
CA LEU A 41 12.26 -8.67 -17.51
C LEU A 41 12.09 -9.67 -16.35
N ALA A 42 11.35 -10.74 -16.56
CA ALA A 42 10.94 -11.70 -15.54
C ALA A 42 11.98 -12.79 -15.26
N VAL A 43 13.25 -12.41 -15.14
CA VAL A 43 14.33 -13.34 -14.74
C VAL A 43 14.15 -13.76 -13.28
N ILE A 44 13.72 -12.83 -12.43
CA ILE A 44 13.35 -13.07 -11.02
C ILE A 44 12.02 -12.39 -10.77
N GLU A 45 11.00 -13.19 -10.45
CA GLU A 45 9.70 -12.68 -10.05
C GLU A 45 9.60 -12.63 -8.52
N ILE A 46 9.22 -11.47 -7.99
CA ILE A 46 8.92 -11.28 -6.57
C ILE A 46 7.43 -10.98 -6.45
N ASN A 47 6.69 -11.91 -5.85
CA ASN A 47 5.27 -11.73 -5.61
C ASN A 47 5.04 -11.09 -4.24
N VAL A 48 4.51 -9.86 -4.22
CA VAL A 48 4.22 -9.13 -2.99
C VAL A 48 2.78 -9.45 -2.57
N PRO A 49 2.56 -10.09 -1.40
CA PRO A 49 1.21 -10.42 -0.95
C PRO A 49 0.41 -9.16 -0.63
N SER A 50 -0.90 -9.22 -0.87
CA SER A 50 -1.83 -8.16 -0.46
C SER A 50 -1.91 -8.04 1.06
N LEU A 51 -2.38 -6.90 1.56
CA LEU A 51 -2.55 -6.69 3.00
C LEU A 51 -3.56 -7.68 3.60
N ASN A 52 -4.59 -8.06 2.84
CA ASN A 52 -5.56 -9.07 3.27
C ASN A 52 -4.91 -10.45 3.52
N GLN A 53 -3.88 -10.81 2.76
CA GLN A 53 -3.14 -12.06 2.92
C GLN A 53 -2.14 -12.03 4.09
N ARG A 54 -1.86 -10.85 4.63
CA ARG A 54 -0.95 -10.63 5.77
C ARG A 54 -1.58 -9.73 6.84
N SER A 55 -2.84 -9.99 7.17
CA SER A 55 -3.59 -9.22 8.17
C SER A 55 -2.94 -9.21 9.56
N SER A 56 -2.04 -10.17 9.85
CA SER A 56 -1.20 -10.19 11.05
C SER A 56 -0.24 -9.00 11.15
N ASP A 57 0.11 -8.36 10.02
CA ASP A 57 1.01 -7.21 10.00
C ASP A 57 0.28 -5.89 10.30
N ILE A 58 -1.06 -5.88 10.24
CA ILE A 58 -1.87 -4.68 10.45
C ILE A 58 -1.58 -3.99 11.79
N PRO A 59 -1.47 -4.67 12.94
CA PRO A 59 -1.16 -4.00 14.20
C PRO A 59 0.17 -3.26 14.17
N LEU A 60 1.22 -3.85 13.60
CA LEU A 60 2.53 -3.22 13.44
C LEU A 60 2.49 -2.01 12.50
N LEU A 61 1.72 -2.11 11.42
CA LEU A 61 1.53 -0.99 10.49
C LEU A 61 0.75 0.16 11.12
N ILE A 62 -0.26 -0.13 11.96
CA ILE A 62 -1.02 0.87 12.70
C ILE A 62 -0.09 1.65 13.64
N ASP A 63 0.70 0.95 14.44
CA ASP A 63 1.66 1.56 15.35
C ASP A 63 2.68 2.44 14.60
N HIS A 64 3.21 1.92 13.49
CA HIS A 64 4.11 2.68 12.63
C HIS A 64 3.46 3.97 12.11
N PHE A 65 2.22 3.91 11.60
CA PHE A 65 1.54 5.09 11.05
C PHE A 65 1.15 6.10 12.12
N LEU A 66 0.72 5.67 13.30
CA LEU A 66 0.44 6.59 14.41
C LEU A 66 1.70 7.38 14.81
N ASN A 67 2.85 6.71 14.86
CA ASN A 67 4.14 7.35 15.13
C ASN A 67 4.56 8.31 13.99
N GLU A 68 4.42 7.91 12.73
CA GLU A 68 4.75 8.74 11.56
C GLU A 68 3.88 10.00 11.53
N ILE A 69 2.55 9.85 11.64
CA ILE A 69 1.59 10.96 11.58
C ILE A 69 1.82 11.94 12.73
N SER A 70 2.13 11.44 13.92
CA SER A 70 2.45 12.28 15.08
C SER A 70 3.70 13.15 14.86
N ARG A 71 4.73 12.61 14.20
CA ARG A 71 5.96 13.36 13.88
C ARG A 71 5.73 14.43 12.81
N ASP A 72 5.00 14.06 11.74
CA ASP A 72 4.82 14.93 10.57
C ASP A 72 3.91 16.13 10.86
N SER A 73 2.85 15.91 11.63
CA SER A 73 1.81 16.94 11.83
C SER A 73 1.99 17.79 13.08
N LYS A 74 3.03 17.58 13.90
CA LYS A 74 3.18 18.18 15.25
C LYS A 74 1.91 17.98 16.12
N ASN A 75 1.08 17.03 15.76
CA ASN A 75 -0.12 16.69 16.50
C ASN A 75 0.22 15.85 17.73
N THR A 76 -0.65 15.89 18.72
CA THR A 76 -0.55 15.03 19.90
C THR A 76 -0.58 13.57 19.43
N TYR A 77 0.39 12.78 19.89
CA TYR A 77 0.38 11.33 19.67
C TYR A 77 -0.96 10.75 20.13
N LYS A 78 -1.53 9.89 19.29
CA LYS A 78 -2.75 9.15 19.63
C LYS A 78 -2.43 7.68 19.79
N ASP A 79 -3.10 7.07 20.73
CA ASP A 79 -3.10 5.63 20.95
C ASP A 79 -4.35 4.99 20.34
N ILE A 80 -4.44 3.68 20.31
CA ILE A 80 -5.58 2.96 19.75
C ILE A 80 -5.94 1.76 20.62
N GLU A 81 -7.23 1.52 20.81
CA GLU A 81 -7.71 0.36 21.56
C GLU A 81 -7.47 -0.95 20.81
N ASP A 82 -7.18 -2.03 21.53
CA ASP A 82 -7.07 -3.39 20.97
C ASP A 82 -8.33 -3.82 20.20
N SER A 83 -9.49 -3.41 20.67
CA SER A 83 -10.79 -3.67 20.02
C SER A 83 -10.89 -3.00 18.65
N ALA A 84 -10.33 -1.81 18.50
CA ALA A 84 -10.27 -1.05 17.26
C ALA A 84 -9.25 -1.68 16.28
N VAL A 85 -8.10 -2.10 16.77
CA VAL A 85 -7.09 -2.83 15.98
C VAL A 85 -7.67 -4.13 15.42
N LYS A 86 -8.34 -4.94 16.26
CA LYS A 86 -9.01 -6.18 15.84
C LYS A 86 -10.11 -5.95 14.80
N LEU A 87 -10.79 -4.81 14.87
CA LEU A 87 -11.78 -4.43 13.87
C LEU A 87 -11.12 -4.09 12.53
N LEU A 88 -10.05 -3.30 12.54
CA LEU A 88 -9.26 -2.95 11.35
C LEU A 88 -8.64 -4.18 10.67
N GLN A 89 -8.23 -5.21 11.44
CA GLN A 89 -7.73 -6.47 10.88
C GLN A 89 -8.79 -7.27 10.08
N LYS A 90 -10.09 -7.03 10.34
CA LYS A 90 -11.19 -7.73 9.66
C LYS A 90 -11.67 -7.02 8.40
N PHE A 91 -11.22 -5.79 8.15
CA PHE A 91 -11.61 -5.05 6.96
C PHE A 91 -10.98 -5.62 5.70
N ASP A 92 -11.67 -5.46 4.56
CA ASP A 92 -11.08 -5.67 3.25
C ASP A 92 -10.24 -4.44 2.86
N TRP A 93 -8.98 -4.68 2.54
CA TRP A 93 -7.99 -3.65 2.20
C TRP A 93 -7.62 -3.73 0.72
N SER A 94 -8.55 -3.43 -0.19
CA SER A 94 -8.32 -3.43 -1.64
C SER A 94 -7.21 -2.45 -2.06
N GLY A 95 -7.09 -1.31 -1.36
CA GLY A 95 -6.01 -0.33 -1.53
C GLY A 95 -4.74 -0.63 -0.72
N ASN A 96 -4.68 -1.81 -0.07
CA ASN A 96 -3.52 -2.29 0.66
C ASN A 96 -3.02 -1.31 1.73
N VAL A 97 -1.69 -1.24 1.90
CA VAL A 97 -1.03 -0.40 2.92
C VAL A 97 -1.34 1.08 2.74
N ARG A 98 -1.52 1.54 1.49
CA ARG A 98 -1.86 2.94 1.21
C ARG A 98 -3.25 3.31 1.73
N GLU A 99 -4.21 2.42 1.58
CA GLU A 99 -5.55 2.61 2.11
C GLU A 99 -5.56 2.60 3.64
N LEU A 100 -4.86 1.66 4.26
CA LEU A 100 -4.71 1.62 5.72
C LEU A 100 -4.10 2.93 6.25
N ARG A 101 -3.03 3.43 5.64
CA ARG A 101 -2.41 4.71 6.02
C ARG A 101 -3.40 5.87 5.96
N ASN A 102 -4.18 5.97 4.89
CA ASN A 102 -5.18 7.02 4.73
C ASN A 102 -6.28 6.93 5.79
N VAL A 103 -6.70 5.72 6.15
CA VAL A 103 -7.68 5.49 7.23
C VAL A 103 -7.08 5.91 8.58
N MET A 104 -5.83 5.56 8.87
CA MET A 104 -5.17 5.94 10.12
C MET A 104 -5.01 7.47 10.23
N GLU A 105 -4.64 8.14 9.14
CA GLU A 105 -4.55 9.60 9.09
C GLU A 105 -5.91 10.25 9.37
N ARG A 106 -6.98 9.74 8.74
CA ARG A 106 -8.35 10.22 8.97
C ARG A 106 -8.80 10.02 10.41
N LEU A 107 -8.55 8.84 10.99
CA LEU A 107 -8.89 8.55 12.39
C LEU A 107 -8.14 9.49 13.34
N THR A 108 -6.85 9.73 13.08
CA THR A 108 -6.04 10.64 13.91
C THR A 108 -6.57 12.07 13.89
N ILE A 109 -7.05 12.54 12.72
CA ILE A 109 -7.59 13.91 12.58
C ILE A 109 -8.99 14.04 13.19
N LEU A 110 -9.88 13.06 12.96
CA LEU A 110 -11.30 13.17 13.31
C LEU A 110 -11.64 12.71 14.72
N THR A 111 -10.81 11.87 15.34
CA THR A 111 -11.02 11.46 16.73
C THR A 111 -10.61 12.59 17.68
N GLU A 112 -11.52 13.02 18.54
CA GLU A 112 -11.25 14.09 19.53
C GLU A 112 -10.37 13.59 20.69
N ASN A 113 -10.60 12.34 21.13
CA ASN A 113 -9.88 11.73 22.23
C ASN A 113 -8.44 11.35 21.88
N ILE A 114 -7.59 11.18 22.88
CA ILE A 114 -6.21 10.71 22.72
C ILE A 114 -6.18 9.23 22.29
N ILE A 115 -7.18 8.44 22.69
CA ILE A 115 -7.29 7.03 22.37
C ILE A 115 -8.38 6.84 21.30
N ILE A 116 -8.01 6.26 20.18
CA ILE A 116 -8.91 5.89 19.08
C ILE A 116 -9.68 4.64 19.50
N SER A 117 -10.99 4.77 19.67
CA SER A 117 -11.88 3.68 20.08
C SER A 117 -12.38 2.88 18.88
N LYS A 118 -12.99 1.72 19.17
CA LYS A 118 -13.70 0.93 18.16
C LYS A 118 -14.84 1.74 17.51
N ASP A 119 -15.55 2.57 18.27
CA ASP A 119 -16.65 3.40 17.77
C ASP A 119 -16.14 4.49 16.81
N ASP A 120 -14.96 5.07 17.09
CA ASP A 120 -14.31 6.00 16.17
C ASP A 120 -13.97 5.33 14.84
N VAL A 121 -13.48 4.09 14.87
CA VAL A 121 -13.22 3.33 13.65
C VAL A 121 -14.51 3.09 12.86
N VAL A 122 -15.60 2.71 13.51
CA VAL A 122 -16.90 2.56 12.84
C VAL A 122 -17.35 3.87 12.20
N LYS A 123 -17.22 4.97 12.93
CA LYS A 123 -17.71 6.28 12.51
C LYS A 123 -16.87 6.92 11.40
N TYR A 124 -15.55 6.81 11.48
CA TYR A 124 -14.65 7.61 10.66
C TYR A 124 -13.81 6.83 9.63
N SER A 125 -13.76 5.49 9.70
CA SER A 125 -12.94 4.70 8.76
C SER A 125 -13.41 4.82 7.30
N GLY A 126 -14.69 5.14 7.07
CA GLY A 126 -15.30 5.13 5.74
C GLY A 126 -15.55 3.71 5.19
N LYS A 127 -15.39 2.67 6.03
CA LYS A 127 -15.65 1.26 5.66
C LYS A 127 -17.07 0.81 5.96
N TYR A 128 -17.78 1.51 6.84
CA TYR A 128 -19.20 1.31 7.08
C TYR A 128 -19.96 2.39 6.32
N GLN A 129 -20.74 2.01 5.32
CA GLN A 129 -21.82 2.86 4.81
C GLN A 129 -22.99 2.72 5.81
N LEU A 130 -23.38 3.83 6.42
CA LEU A 130 -24.64 3.93 7.14
C LEU A 130 -25.81 3.80 6.17
#